data_8a3be38bf5245de30fbaac2e420e13c8
#
_entry.id   8a3be38bf5245de30fbaac2e420e13c8
#
_cell.length_a   1.000
_cell.length_b   1.000
_cell.length_c   1.000
_cell.angle_alpha   90.00
_cell.angle_beta   90.00
_cell.angle_gamma   90.00
#
_symmetry.space_group_name_H-M   'P 1'
#
loop_
_entity.id
_entity.type
_entity.pdbx_description
1 polymer ?
#
loop_
_entity_poly.entity_id
_entity_poly.type
_entity_poly.pdbx_seq_one_letter_code
_entity_poly.pdbx_strand_id
1 'polypeptide(L)'
;MIQNTQILNAVYFSDVLDFSGKTKAERKADRKKWHAKALATLAEIDIVFVDPDNGLLVPSATGTRKENKFVTQTELVDYYKQGSSVVYYQHKARVPDSVYVERHRALIESSEFAGASGFGLKFNRTSLRYYFLIMQPKHKMAIINAVDVMLTSAWNSCFSLM
;
A
#
# COMPACT_ATOMS: atom_id res chain seq x y z
N MET A 1 -12.01 7.39 14.67
CA MET A 1 -11.28 7.03 13.43
C MET A 1 -11.18 8.28 12.56
N ILE A 2 -10.11 8.43 11.76
CA ILE A 2 -9.85 9.59 10.88
C ILE A 2 -11.02 9.89 9.95
N GLN A 3 -11.67 8.85 9.41
CA GLN A 3 -12.86 8.97 8.57
C GLN A 3 -14.03 9.73 9.22
N ASN A 4 -14.14 9.73 10.55
CA ASN A 4 -15.23 10.41 11.26
C ASN A 4 -14.92 11.89 11.52
N THR A 5 -13.68 12.33 11.33
CA THR A 5 -13.25 13.70 11.61
C THR A 5 -13.35 14.63 10.40
N GLN A 6 -13.58 14.09 9.20
CA GLN A 6 -13.65 14.82 7.92
C GLN A 6 -12.41 15.71 7.64
N ILE A 7 -11.26 15.39 8.26
CA ILE A 7 -10.00 16.11 8.03
C ILE A 7 -9.49 15.90 6.60
N LEU A 8 -9.77 14.72 6.03
CA LEU A 8 -9.41 14.39 4.66
C LEU A 8 -10.70 14.26 3.82
N ASN A 9 -10.72 14.95 2.68
CA ASN A 9 -11.71 14.67 1.64
C ASN A 9 -11.33 13.38 0.92
N ALA A 10 -11.71 12.26 1.50
CA ALA A 10 -11.32 10.92 1.04
C ALA A 10 -12.47 9.94 1.11
N VAL A 11 -12.47 8.98 0.18
CA VAL A 11 -13.36 7.82 0.21
C VAL A 11 -12.68 6.72 1.05
N TYR A 12 -13.45 6.08 1.91
CA TYR A 12 -12.94 5.03 2.80
C TYR A 12 -13.62 3.69 2.50
N PHE A 13 -12.82 2.64 2.41
CA PHE A 13 -13.28 1.25 2.41
C PHE A 13 -12.87 0.61 3.74
N SER A 14 -13.85 0.30 4.58
CA SER A 14 -13.63 -0.11 5.98
C SER A 14 -14.07 -1.54 6.28
N ASP A 15 -14.43 -2.35 5.28
CA ASP A 15 -14.79 -3.75 5.48
C ASP A 15 -13.58 -4.53 6.02
N VAL A 16 -13.79 -5.27 7.10
CA VAL A 16 -12.73 -6.07 7.72
C VAL A 16 -12.62 -7.43 7.03
N LEU A 17 -11.41 -7.81 6.65
CA LEU A 17 -11.10 -9.15 6.14
C LEU A 17 -10.74 -10.09 7.29
N ASP A 18 -11.73 -10.86 7.79
CA ASP A 18 -11.52 -11.81 8.87
C ASP A 18 -11.37 -13.25 8.37
N PHE A 19 -10.32 -13.93 8.84
CA PHE A 19 -9.97 -15.32 8.53
C PHE A 19 -10.21 -16.29 9.70
N SER A 20 -10.78 -15.82 10.80
CA SER A 20 -11.06 -16.63 11.99
C SER A 20 -12.01 -17.78 11.68
N GLY A 21 -11.66 -18.99 12.12
CA GLY A 21 -12.51 -20.18 11.95
C GLY A 21 -12.63 -20.72 10.51
N LYS A 22 -11.98 -20.10 9.51
CA LYS A 22 -12.16 -20.41 8.09
C LYS A 22 -11.10 -21.35 7.54
N THR A 23 -11.49 -22.23 6.63
CA THR A 23 -10.60 -23.05 5.82
C THR A 23 -9.80 -22.21 4.83
N LYS A 24 -8.76 -22.78 4.24
CA LYS A 24 -7.95 -22.10 3.21
C LYS A 24 -8.80 -21.70 2.00
N ALA A 25 -9.73 -22.53 1.59
CA ALA A 25 -10.61 -22.26 0.44
C ALA A 25 -11.55 -21.08 0.71
N GLU A 26 -12.18 -21.06 1.89
CA GLU A 26 -13.06 -19.98 2.32
C GLU A 26 -12.31 -18.67 2.43
N ARG A 27 -11.11 -18.65 3.03
CA ARG A 27 -10.27 -17.45 3.12
C ARG A 27 -9.95 -16.86 1.73
N LYS A 28 -9.62 -17.72 0.75
CA LYS A 28 -9.35 -17.30 -0.63
C LYS A 28 -10.60 -16.70 -1.28
N ALA A 29 -11.75 -17.33 -1.11
CA ALA A 29 -13.02 -16.84 -1.65
C ALA A 29 -13.44 -15.50 -1.03
N ASP A 30 -13.32 -15.37 0.30
CA ASP A 30 -13.65 -14.15 1.02
C ASP A 30 -12.73 -13.00 0.67
N ARG A 31 -11.41 -13.25 0.54
CA ARG A 31 -10.47 -12.23 0.09
C ARG A 31 -10.82 -11.70 -1.30
N LYS A 32 -11.17 -12.60 -2.22
CA LYS A 32 -11.59 -12.20 -3.57
C LYS A 32 -12.83 -11.31 -3.56
N LYS A 33 -13.85 -11.67 -2.75
CA LYS A 33 -15.08 -10.87 -2.60
C LYS A 33 -14.81 -9.53 -1.94
N TRP A 34 -13.99 -9.52 -0.88
CA TRP A 34 -13.59 -8.34 -0.14
C TRP A 34 -12.84 -7.36 -1.06
N HIS A 35 -11.85 -7.85 -1.80
CA HIS A 35 -11.07 -7.02 -2.72
C HIS A 35 -11.91 -6.47 -3.88
N ALA A 36 -12.84 -7.26 -4.43
CA ALA A 36 -13.75 -6.79 -5.47
C ALA A 36 -14.63 -5.63 -4.99
N LYS A 37 -15.11 -5.67 -3.74
CA LYS A 37 -15.83 -4.54 -3.14
C LYS A 37 -14.93 -3.32 -2.96
N ALA A 38 -13.68 -3.51 -2.51
CA ALA A 38 -12.72 -2.42 -2.35
C ALA A 38 -12.46 -1.73 -3.70
N LEU A 39 -12.21 -2.50 -4.76
CA LEU A 39 -12.03 -1.98 -6.11
C LEU A 39 -13.24 -1.18 -6.60
N ALA A 40 -14.45 -1.69 -6.38
CA ALA A 40 -15.68 -0.99 -6.78
C ALA A 40 -15.88 0.32 -5.99
N THR A 41 -15.58 0.32 -4.70
CA THR A 41 -15.69 1.51 -3.84
C THR A 41 -14.68 2.60 -4.22
N LEU A 42 -13.49 2.20 -4.68
CA LEU A 42 -12.36 3.09 -4.96
C LEU A 42 -12.13 3.30 -6.47
N ALA A 43 -13.15 3.03 -7.31
CA ALA A 43 -13.00 2.98 -8.77
C ALA A 43 -12.51 4.29 -9.41
N GLU A 44 -12.90 5.44 -8.87
CA GLU A 44 -12.59 6.75 -9.44
C GLU A 44 -11.56 7.54 -8.61
N ILE A 45 -10.79 6.83 -7.79
CA ILE A 45 -9.84 7.47 -6.87
C ILE A 45 -8.45 7.55 -7.52
N ASP A 46 -7.91 8.76 -7.61
CA ASP A 46 -6.58 9.03 -8.19
C ASP A 46 -5.44 8.39 -7.38
N ILE A 47 -5.54 8.40 -6.05
CA ILE A 47 -4.50 7.86 -5.15
C ILE A 47 -5.17 6.96 -4.11
N VAL A 48 -4.83 5.69 -4.12
CA VAL A 48 -5.28 4.71 -3.12
C VAL A 48 -4.19 4.49 -2.08
N PHE A 49 -4.52 4.73 -0.81
CA PHE A 49 -3.66 4.38 0.31
C PHE A 49 -4.09 3.03 0.89
N VAL A 50 -3.18 2.07 0.88
CA VAL A 50 -3.40 0.71 1.39
C VAL A 50 -2.62 0.54 2.69
N ASP A 51 -3.32 0.29 3.79
CA ASP A 51 -2.77 0.20 5.15
C ASP A 51 -2.92 -1.22 5.75
N PRO A 52 -2.21 -2.22 5.24
CA PRO A 52 -2.17 -3.55 5.85
C PRO A 52 -1.33 -3.52 7.14
N ASP A 53 -1.66 -4.35 8.14
CA ASP A 53 -0.90 -4.42 9.40
C ASP A 53 0.61 -4.64 9.19
N ASN A 54 0.98 -5.45 8.19
CA ASN A 54 2.37 -5.90 7.99
C ASN A 54 3.03 -5.45 6.68
N GLY A 55 2.27 -5.02 5.68
CA GLY A 55 2.80 -4.58 4.39
C GLY A 55 2.59 -5.59 3.25
N LEU A 56 3.52 -5.64 2.29
CA LEU A 56 3.46 -6.54 1.14
C LEU A 56 3.61 -8.00 1.57
N LEU A 57 2.75 -8.87 1.02
CA LEU A 57 2.73 -10.30 1.35
C LEU A 57 4.09 -10.96 1.10
N VAL A 58 4.51 -11.74 2.08
CA VAL A 58 5.75 -12.53 2.03
C VAL A 58 5.44 -14.02 1.87
N PRO A 59 6.34 -14.82 1.25
CA PRO A 59 6.11 -16.26 1.02
C PRO A 59 5.72 -17.03 2.28
N SER A 60 6.34 -16.72 3.42
CA SER A 60 6.06 -17.38 4.70
C SER A 60 4.66 -17.16 5.27
N ALA A 61 3.96 -16.11 4.82
CA ALA A 61 2.59 -15.81 5.23
C ALA A 61 1.53 -16.32 4.25
N THR A 62 1.94 -16.68 3.02
CA THR A 62 1.03 -17.13 1.96
C THR A 62 0.25 -18.38 2.37
N GLY A 63 -1.08 -18.32 2.24
CA GLY A 63 -2.00 -19.40 2.58
C GLY A 63 -2.21 -19.60 4.08
N THR A 64 -1.57 -18.83 4.93
CA THR A 64 -1.77 -18.88 6.39
C THR A 64 -2.95 -18.02 6.83
N ARG A 65 -3.37 -18.16 8.11
CA ARG A 65 -4.40 -17.29 8.69
C ARG A 65 -3.94 -15.82 8.81
N LYS A 66 -2.62 -15.56 8.81
CA LYS A 66 -2.05 -14.22 8.93
C LYS A 66 -2.00 -13.47 7.60
N GLU A 67 -2.36 -14.12 6.49
CA GLU A 67 -2.33 -13.49 5.16
C GLU A 67 -3.25 -12.27 5.05
N ASN A 68 -4.35 -12.20 5.83
CA ASN A 68 -5.22 -11.02 5.90
C ASN A 68 -4.55 -9.75 6.43
N LYS A 69 -3.37 -9.89 7.05
CA LYS A 69 -2.57 -8.76 7.56
C LYS A 69 -1.62 -8.16 6.52
N PHE A 70 -1.70 -8.64 5.29
CA PHE A 70 -0.82 -8.22 4.19
C PHE A 70 -1.65 -7.81 2.98
N VAL A 71 -1.10 -6.89 2.19
CA VAL A 71 -1.57 -6.64 0.83
C VAL A 71 -0.83 -7.56 -0.14
N THR A 72 -1.52 -8.09 -1.13
CA THR A 72 -0.90 -8.91 -2.18
C THR A 72 -0.44 -8.05 -3.36
N GLN A 73 0.52 -8.56 -4.13
CA GLN A 73 0.91 -7.92 -5.39
C GLN A 73 -0.28 -7.77 -6.33
N THR A 74 -1.12 -8.80 -6.46
CA THR A 74 -2.33 -8.76 -7.32
C THR A 74 -3.25 -7.60 -6.94
N GLU A 75 -3.48 -7.37 -5.66
CA GLU A 75 -4.32 -6.26 -5.20
C GLU A 75 -3.73 -4.89 -5.55
N LEU A 76 -2.41 -4.71 -5.42
CA LEU A 76 -1.73 -3.48 -5.85
C LEU A 76 -1.83 -3.29 -7.37
N VAL A 77 -1.67 -4.38 -8.14
CA VAL A 77 -1.81 -4.39 -9.61
C VAL A 77 -3.22 -3.98 -10.03
N ASP A 78 -4.24 -4.50 -9.36
CA ASP A 78 -5.62 -4.22 -9.69
C ASP A 78 -5.95 -2.73 -9.51
N TYR A 79 -5.51 -2.10 -8.41
CA TYR A 79 -5.64 -0.64 -8.23
C TYR A 79 -4.86 0.14 -9.28
N TYR A 80 -3.64 -0.29 -9.61
CA TYR A 80 -2.85 0.38 -10.63
C TYR A 80 -3.50 0.28 -12.02
N LYS A 81 -3.97 -0.90 -12.41
CA LYS A 81 -4.67 -1.13 -13.69
C LYS A 81 -5.99 -0.36 -13.79
N GLN A 82 -6.63 -0.06 -12.66
CA GLN A 82 -7.82 0.79 -12.59
C GLN A 82 -7.49 2.28 -12.80
N GLY A 83 -6.22 2.67 -12.85
CA GLY A 83 -5.76 4.02 -13.12
C GLY A 83 -5.33 4.81 -11.88
N SER A 84 -5.34 4.20 -10.70
CA SER A 84 -4.91 4.82 -9.46
C SER A 84 -3.39 4.72 -9.29
N SER A 85 -2.78 5.73 -8.69
CA SER A 85 -1.49 5.58 -8.01
C SER A 85 -1.72 4.92 -6.66
N VAL A 86 -0.75 4.12 -6.20
CA VAL A 86 -0.91 3.36 -4.96
C VAL A 86 0.19 3.75 -3.97
N VAL A 87 -0.21 4.01 -2.73
CA VAL A 87 0.70 4.12 -1.59
C VAL A 87 0.40 2.95 -0.66
N TYR A 88 1.39 2.13 -0.36
CA TYR A 88 1.18 1.06 0.61
C TYR A 88 2.11 1.17 1.81
N TYR A 89 1.53 0.93 2.99
CA TYR A 89 2.26 0.82 4.24
C TYR A 89 3.08 -0.46 4.29
N GLN A 90 4.29 -0.38 4.87
CA GLN A 90 5.14 -1.52 5.14
C GLN A 90 5.70 -1.45 6.56
N HIS A 91 5.38 -2.44 7.36
CA HIS A 91 5.94 -2.57 8.71
C HIS A 91 7.41 -2.99 8.66
N LYS A 92 8.24 -2.40 9.55
CA LYS A 92 9.65 -2.79 9.70
C LYS A 92 9.75 -4.13 10.43
N ALA A 93 10.20 -5.17 9.73
CA ALA A 93 10.62 -6.44 10.31
C ALA A 93 12.15 -6.43 10.56
N ARG A 94 12.69 -7.55 11.08
CA ARG A 94 14.12 -7.71 11.37
C ARG A 94 14.95 -8.05 10.11
N VAL A 95 14.82 -7.20 9.08
CA VAL A 95 15.62 -7.30 7.84
C VAL A 95 16.18 -5.93 7.47
N PRO A 96 17.30 -5.84 6.72
CA PRO A 96 17.83 -4.56 6.24
C PRO A 96 16.83 -3.76 5.41
N ASP A 97 16.97 -2.43 5.43
CA ASP A 97 16.09 -1.53 4.65
C ASP A 97 16.19 -1.79 3.14
N SER A 98 17.39 -2.16 2.65
CA SER A 98 17.63 -2.52 1.25
C SER A 98 16.71 -3.62 0.74
N VAL A 99 16.35 -4.59 1.59
CA VAL A 99 15.43 -5.69 1.22
C VAL A 99 14.05 -5.17 0.82
N TYR A 100 13.56 -4.13 1.48
CA TYR A 100 12.28 -3.52 1.14
C TYR A 100 12.37 -2.71 -0.16
N VAL A 101 13.46 -1.96 -0.33
CA VAL A 101 13.72 -1.18 -1.55
C VAL A 101 13.83 -2.10 -2.77
N GLU A 102 14.58 -3.18 -2.66
CA GLU A 102 14.73 -4.18 -3.73
C GLU A 102 13.41 -4.85 -4.09
N ARG A 103 12.61 -5.24 -3.08
CA ARG A 103 11.28 -5.82 -3.31
C ARG A 103 10.35 -4.83 -4.02
N HIS A 104 10.36 -3.57 -3.62
CA HIS A 104 9.55 -2.54 -4.25
C HIS A 104 10.02 -2.30 -5.69
N ARG A 105 11.34 -2.22 -5.92
CA ARG A 105 11.91 -2.08 -7.26
C ARG A 105 11.48 -3.24 -8.16
N ALA A 106 11.67 -4.47 -7.72
CA ALA A 106 11.26 -5.66 -8.47
C ALA A 106 9.76 -5.68 -8.76
N LEU A 107 8.94 -5.16 -7.84
CA LEU A 107 7.50 -5.02 -8.03
C LEU A 107 7.18 -4.05 -9.18
N ILE A 108 7.70 -2.82 -9.15
CA ILE A 108 7.40 -1.79 -10.17
C ILE A 108 8.05 -2.09 -11.53
N GLU A 109 9.15 -2.84 -11.58
CA GLU A 109 9.81 -3.28 -12.81
C GLU A 109 9.08 -4.45 -13.49
N SER A 110 8.10 -5.05 -12.82
CA SER A 110 7.31 -6.13 -13.44
C SER A 110 6.41 -5.57 -14.56
N SER A 111 6.12 -6.41 -15.54
CA SER A 111 5.26 -6.06 -16.69
C SER A 111 3.84 -5.60 -16.28
N GLU A 112 3.41 -5.98 -15.09
CA GLU A 112 2.08 -5.64 -14.57
C GLU A 112 1.95 -4.16 -14.20
N PHE A 113 3.08 -3.48 -13.93
CA PHE A 113 3.17 -2.05 -13.62
C PHE A 113 3.81 -1.26 -14.76
N ALA A 114 3.55 -1.64 -16.01
CA ALA A 114 4.10 -0.96 -17.17
C ALA A 114 3.88 0.56 -17.12
N GLY A 115 4.95 1.33 -17.25
CA GLY A 115 4.94 2.80 -17.17
C GLY A 115 4.96 3.36 -15.74
N ALA A 116 4.88 2.53 -14.71
CA ALA A 116 4.99 3.00 -13.33
C ALA A 116 6.36 3.57 -13.01
N SER A 117 6.39 4.49 -12.07
CA SER A 117 7.58 4.88 -11.33
C SER A 117 7.27 4.82 -9.83
N GLY A 118 8.29 4.73 -9.00
CA GLY A 118 8.04 4.64 -7.56
C GLY A 118 9.28 4.87 -6.73
N PHE A 119 9.08 5.10 -5.46
CA PHE A 119 10.11 5.23 -4.43
C PHE A 119 9.54 4.87 -3.06
N GLY A 120 10.40 4.80 -2.06
CA GLY A 120 10.02 4.60 -0.66
C GLY A 120 10.23 5.84 0.18
N LEU A 121 9.35 6.04 1.15
CA LEU A 121 9.49 6.99 2.24
C LEU A 121 9.68 6.24 3.54
N LYS A 122 10.70 6.60 4.29
CA LYS A 122 10.99 6.11 5.63
C LYS A 122 10.47 7.12 6.64
N PHE A 123 9.57 6.69 7.51
CA PHE A 123 9.11 7.48 8.64
C PHE A 123 9.74 6.94 9.92
N ASN A 124 10.40 7.82 10.67
CA ASN A 124 11.09 7.49 11.91
C ASN A 124 10.76 8.53 12.99
N ARG A 125 9.82 8.20 13.87
CA ARG A 125 9.50 9.04 15.05
C ARG A 125 9.50 8.19 16.31
N THR A 126 8.40 7.50 16.62
CA THR A 126 8.29 6.57 17.76
C THR A 126 8.51 5.13 17.32
N SER A 127 8.24 4.83 16.07
CA SER A 127 8.48 3.54 15.42
C SER A 127 8.86 3.77 13.97
N LEU A 128 9.62 2.84 13.42
CA LEU A 128 10.06 2.89 12.04
C LEU A 128 8.99 2.27 11.12
N ARG A 129 8.58 3.02 10.10
CA ARG A 129 7.59 2.62 9.11
C ARG A 129 8.04 3.03 7.73
N TYR A 130 7.54 2.31 6.72
CA TYR A 130 7.81 2.65 5.33
C TYR A 130 6.50 2.87 4.59
N TYR A 131 6.53 3.76 3.61
CA TYR A 131 5.44 4.01 2.67
C TYR A 131 6.02 3.93 1.28
N PHE A 132 5.60 2.95 0.50
CA PHE A 132 6.06 2.75 -0.86
C PHE A 132 5.01 3.27 -1.84
N LEU A 133 5.46 4.02 -2.82
CA LEU A 133 4.62 4.66 -3.82
C LEU A 133 4.79 3.95 -5.16
N ILE A 134 3.66 3.67 -5.82
CA ILE A 134 3.57 3.19 -7.20
C ILE A 134 2.77 4.24 -7.95
N MET A 135 3.42 5.00 -8.81
CA MET A 135 2.83 6.19 -9.41
C MET A 135 2.45 5.95 -10.86
N GLN A 136 1.21 6.31 -11.19
CA GLN A 136 0.77 6.50 -12.56
C GLN A 136 1.56 7.65 -13.21
N PRO A 137 1.89 7.58 -14.52
CA PRO A 137 2.56 8.70 -15.21
C PRO A 137 1.84 10.03 -15.06
N LYS A 138 0.49 10.03 -15.11
CA LYS A 138 -0.35 11.22 -14.98
C LYS A 138 -0.28 11.89 -13.60
N HIS A 139 0.02 11.13 -12.53
CA HIS A 139 0.07 11.65 -11.16
C HIS A 139 1.49 11.93 -10.66
N LYS A 140 2.52 11.48 -11.40
CA LYS A 140 3.91 11.48 -10.96
C LYS A 140 4.39 12.85 -10.47
N MET A 141 4.20 13.90 -11.27
CA MET A 141 4.69 15.23 -10.90
C MET A 141 3.99 15.82 -9.70
N ALA A 142 2.68 15.64 -9.60
CA ALA A 142 1.92 16.12 -8.45
C ALA A 142 2.35 15.42 -7.16
N ILE A 143 2.57 14.11 -7.20
CA ILE A 143 3.04 13.33 -6.04
C ILE A 143 4.46 13.74 -5.64
N ILE A 144 5.39 13.88 -6.59
CA ILE A 144 6.76 14.32 -6.31
C ILE A 144 6.75 15.69 -5.63
N ASN A 145 6.02 16.67 -6.18
CA ASN A 145 5.92 18.01 -5.59
C ASN A 145 5.34 17.96 -4.17
N ALA A 146 4.31 17.15 -3.92
CA ALA A 146 3.74 17.00 -2.59
C ALA A 146 4.74 16.40 -1.58
N VAL A 147 5.54 15.42 -2.02
CA VAL A 147 6.60 14.83 -1.20
C VAL A 147 7.72 15.81 -0.92
N ASP A 148 8.14 16.61 -1.91
CA ASP A 148 9.16 17.64 -1.72
C ASP A 148 8.71 18.70 -0.71
N VAL A 149 7.46 19.16 -0.80
CA VAL A 149 6.86 20.06 0.20
C VAL A 149 6.87 19.42 1.60
N MET A 150 6.52 18.15 1.72
CA MET A 150 6.55 17.43 2.99
C MET A 150 7.99 17.34 3.55
N LEU A 151 8.96 16.98 2.72
CA LEU A 151 10.36 16.81 3.11
C LEU A 151 11.07 18.15 3.42
N THR A 152 10.53 19.29 2.98
CA THR A 152 11.02 20.63 3.30
C THR A 152 10.24 21.32 4.42
N SER A 153 9.16 20.70 4.91
CA SER A 153 8.33 21.21 6.02
C SER A 153 8.87 20.78 7.39
N ALA A 154 8.13 21.07 8.44
CA ALA A 154 8.42 20.61 9.82
C ALA A 154 8.48 19.07 9.96
N TRP A 155 8.02 18.32 8.96
CA TRP A 155 8.09 16.85 8.93
C TRP A 155 9.42 16.30 8.43
N ASN A 156 10.34 17.14 7.96
CA ASN A 156 11.66 16.73 7.45
C ASN A 156 12.49 15.93 8.45
N SER A 157 12.31 16.18 9.76
CA SER A 157 12.98 15.41 10.82
C SER A 157 12.45 13.99 10.99
N CYS A 158 11.25 13.71 10.45
CA CYS A 158 10.57 12.41 10.59
C CYS A 158 10.60 11.58 9.31
N PHE A 159 10.67 12.21 8.15
CA PHE A 159 10.64 11.54 6.84
C PHE A 159 11.95 11.66 6.09
N SER A 160 12.33 10.58 5.39
CA SER A 160 13.44 10.57 4.43
C SER A 160 13.10 9.68 3.23
N LEU A 161 13.71 9.97 2.08
CA LEU A 161 13.66 9.08 0.91
C LEU A 161 14.49 7.81 1.17
N MET A 162 14.11 6.72 0.49
CA MET A 162 14.80 5.44 0.52
C MET A 162 15.38 5.11 -0.86
#